data_dfbc1c431e6f832e2dcb3507d67bb27e
#
_entry.id   dfbc1c431e6f832e2dcb3507d67bb27e
#
_cell.length_a   1.000
_cell.length_b   1.000
_cell.length_c   1.000
_cell.angle_alpha   90.00
_cell.angle_beta   90.00
_cell.angle_gamma   90.00
#
_symmetry.space_group_name_H-M   'P 1'
#
loop_
_entity.id
_entity.type
_entity.pdbx_description
1 polymer ?
#
loop_
_entity_poly.entity_id
_entity_poly.type
_entity_poly.pdbx_seq_one_letter_code
_entity_poly.pdbx_strand_id
1 'polypeptide(L)'
;MVRLLSVALLALGLVGGMVAAQGSQPDALKQLENKGMPQLMAQLAKSKTCTNATMRIRKEWGDLPGAERKRYIAAVLCLSQRPSHYSPSVCPGCKSRYDDFVAVHMEFTPTIHNTGNFLSWHRHYTYAFESALIKECGYTGAQPYWDYGRWAQDPLNSPIFDGSDTSMSGNGENITHKSTVSPPGDGGGCLMSGPFKNMTVYLGPLASTADPRPKANPQVNGYGSNPRCIQRDITNYLSSRYGRTQDIVNLITKNNAIGPFQTAMQSTSGALGIHAVGHFVHGSQDPGGDFYISPNDPVFWLHHSMIDRVWTIWQSQDLSNRLMTIAGGTSMFGAGTRLQSLDDLIDLGNVEPTDKKWKIRELVSIVDGPLCYMYQ
;
A
#
# COMPACT_ATOMS: atom_id res chain seq x y z
N MET A 1 -45.50 13.39 76.49
CA MET A 1 -45.66 13.38 75.08
C MET A 1 -44.27 13.26 74.45
N VAL A 2 -43.90 12.07 74.08
CA VAL A 2 -42.59 11.80 73.46
C VAL A 2 -42.87 11.27 72.03
N ARG A 3 -42.40 12.00 70.98
CA ARG A 3 -42.51 11.59 69.64
C ARG A 3 -41.32 10.70 69.24
N LEU A 4 -41.61 9.50 68.85
CA LEU A 4 -40.64 8.61 68.24
C LEU A 4 -40.42 9.03 66.77
N LEU A 5 -39.17 9.26 66.37
CA LEU A 5 -38.73 9.40 64.99
C LEU A 5 -38.26 8.05 64.51
N SER A 6 -38.93 7.54 63.50
CA SER A 6 -38.53 6.33 62.77
C SER A 6 -37.53 6.72 61.68
N VAL A 7 -36.30 6.18 61.73
CA VAL A 7 -35.30 6.31 60.68
C VAL A 7 -35.45 5.11 59.73
N ALA A 8 -35.83 5.38 58.48
CA ALA A 8 -35.84 4.39 57.41
C ALA A 8 -34.46 4.37 56.73
N LEU A 9 -33.75 3.25 56.87
CA LEU A 9 -32.56 2.97 56.07
C LEU A 9 -32.97 2.53 54.65
N LEU A 10 -32.62 3.35 53.66
CA LEU A 10 -32.65 2.95 52.25
C LEU A 10 -31.34 2.20 51.96
N ALA A 11 -31.41 0.91 51.70
CA ALA A 11 -30.32 0.16 51.12
C ALA A 11 -30.31 0.36 49.58
N LEU A 12 -29.38 1.15 49.06
CA LEU A 12 -29.10 1.17 47.63
C LEU A 12 -28.28 -0.05 47.24
N GLY A 13 -28.95 -1.02 46.60
CA GLY A 13 -28.30 -2.13 45.95
C GLY A 13 -27.61 -1.66 44.66
N LEU A 14 -26.28 -1.58 44.66
CA LEU A 14 -25.46 -1.45 43.43
C LEU A 14 -25.54 -2.74 42.65
N VAL A 15 -26.44 -2.81 41.69
CA VAL A 15 -26.39 -3.84 40.63
C VAL A 15 -25.30 -3.41 39.63
N GLY A 16 -24.08 -3.85 39.89
CA GLY A 16 -22.99 -3.75 38.91
C GLY A 16 -23.31 -4.67 37.72
N GLY A 17 -23.93 -4.14 36.67
CA GLY A 17 -24.05 -4.80 35.39
C GLY A 17 -22.66 -4.99 34.80
N MET A 18 -22.13 -6.21 34.80
CA MET A 18 -21.02 -6.58 33.93
C MET A 18 -21.50 -6.44 32.49
N VAL A 19 -21.17 -5.34 31.85
CA VAL A 19 -21.23 -5.24 30.40
C VAL A 19 -20.12 -6.14 29.88
N ALA A 20 -20.48 -7.37 29.52
CA ALA A 20 -19.62 -8.23 28.75
C ALA A 20 -19.28 -7.42 27.46
N ALA A 21 -18.01 -7.11 27.24
CA ALA A 21 -17.56 -6.59 25.98
C ALA A 21 -17.94 -7.60 24.91
N GLN A 22 -19.02 -7.34 24.19
CA GLN A 22 -19.35 -8.06 22.97
C GLN A 22 -18.20 -7.77 22.01
N GLY A 23 -17.32 -8.76 21.79
CA GLY A 23 -16.30 -8.68 20.76
C GLY A 23 -17.00 -8.30 19.46
N SER A 24 -16.62 -7.15 18.89
CA SER A 24 -17.17 -6.72 17.61
C SER A 24 -16.96 -7.83 16.57
N GLN A 25 -18.02 -8.22 15.89
CA GLN A 25 -17.91 -9.19 14.79
C GLN A 25 -16.87 -8.66 13.78
N PRO A 26 -16.00 -9.55 13.25
CA PRO A 26 -15.05 -9.16 12.22
C PRO A 26 -15.78 -8.47 11.07
N ASP A 27 -15.18 -7.42 10.49
CA ASP A 27 -15.75 -6.82 9.30
C ASP A 27 -15.81 -7.82 8.13
N ALA A 28 -16.58 -7.50 7.10
CA ALA A 28 -16.83 -8.42 5.99
C ALA A 28 -15.54 -8.81 5.22
N LEU A 29 -14.54 -7.95 5.18
CA LEU A 29 -13.25 -8.26 4.55
C LEU A 29 -12.45 -9.26 5.41
N LYS A 30 -12.45 -9.06 6.73
CA LYS A 30 -11.80 -10.01 7.68
C LYS A 30 -12.51 -11.37 7.69
N GLN A 31 -13.83 -11.40 7.46
CA GLN A 31 -14.56 -12.66 7.31
C GLN A 31 -14.12 -13.43 6.05
N LEU A 32 -13.91 -12.73 4.90
CA LEU A 32 -13.38 -13.36 3.69
C LEU A 32 -11.95 -13.86 3.89
N GLU A 33 -11.10 -13.10 4.57
CA GLU A 33 -9.75 -13.50 4.92
C GLU A 33 -9.76 -14.78 5.79
N ASN A 34 -10.56 -14.80 6.85
CA ASN A 34 -10.69 -15.96 7.72
C ASN A 34 -11.22 -17.20 6.97
N LYS A 35 -12.16 -17.02 6.05
CA LYS A 35 -12.68 -18.09 5.20
C LYS A 35 -11.60 -18.69 4.29
N GLY A 36 -10.70 -17.87 3.76
CA GLY A 36 -9.61 -18.32 2.89
C GLY A 36 -8.42 -18.93 3.64
N MET A 37 -8.25 -18.60 4.93
CA MET A 37 -7.09 -18.97 5.72
C MET A 37 -6.76 -20.48 5.71
N PRO A 38 -7.73 -21.42 5.85
CA PRO A 38 -7.43 -22.85 5.79
C PRO A 38 -6.73 -23.28 4.50
N GLN A 39 -7.08 -22.69 3.35
CA GLN A 39 -6.45 -22.99 2.07
C GLN A 39 -4.99 -22.51 2.02
N LEU A 40 -4.74 -21.30 2.54
CA LEU A 40 -3.38 -20.75 2.64
C LEU A 40 -2.50 -21.56 3.59
N MET A 41 -3.03 -21.97 4.73
CA MET A 41 -2.31 -22.83 5.69
C MET A 41 -2.02 -24.22 5.11
N ALA A 42 -2.93 -24.79 4.34
CA ALA A 42 -2.71 -26.04 3.61
C ALA A 42 -1.61 -25.91 2.53
N GLN A 43 -1.50 -24.74 1.90
CA GLN A 43 -0.41 -24.44 0.96
C GLN A 43 0.91 -24.28 1.71
N LEU A 44 0.94 -23.51 2.79
CA LEU A 44 2.11 -23.34 3.64
C LEU A 44 2.66 -24.70 4.12
N ALA A 45 1.79 -25.62 4.54
CA ALA A 45 2.19 -26.97 4.97
C ALA A 45 2.90 -27.79 3.87
N LYS A 46 2.71 -27.45 2.60
CA LYS A 46 3.37 -28.08 1.44
C LYS A 46 4.60 -27.31 0.96
N SER A 47 4.81 -26.09 1.45
CA SER A 47 5.94 -25.26 1.04
C SER A 47 7.27 -25.87 1.45
N LYS A 48 8.26 -25.75 0.56
CA LYS A 48 9.65 -26.16 0.83
C LYS A 48 10.53 -24.99 1.25
N THR A 49 10.06 -23.77 1.05
CA THR A 49 10.85 -22.53 1.25
C THR A 49 10.31 -21.67 2.39
N CYS A 50 9.05 -21.84 2.78
CA CYS A 50 8.39 -21.08 3.83
C CYS A 50 7.90 -21.99 4.94
N THR A 51 8.15 -21.60 6.19
CA THR A 51 7.70 -22.30 7.39
C THR A 51 7.10 -21.34 8.39
N ASN A 52 6.35 -21.83 9.37
CA ASN A 52 5.85 -20.98 10.47
C ASN A 52 6.96 -20.20 11.20
N ALA A 53 8.19 -20.76 11.27
CA ALA A 53 9.32 -20.12 11.94
C ALA A 53 9.95 -19.00 11.11
N THR A 54 9.84 -19.04 9.78
CA THR A 54 10.43 -18.06 8.86
C THR A 54 9.42 -17.06 8.31
N MET A 55 8.13 -17.35 8.51
CA MET A 55 7.03 -16.57 7.98
C MET A 55 6.92 -15.20 8.67
N ARG A 56 6.89 -14.14 7.87
CA ARG A 56 6.63 -12.78 8.36
C ARG A 56 5.13 -12.53 8.44
N ILE A 57 4.71 -11.78 9.45
CA ILE A 57 3.31 -11.38 9.62
C ILE A 57 3.18 -9.89 9.31
N ARG A 58 2.56 -9.58 8.17
CA ARG A 58 2.26 -8.22 7.73
C ARG A 58 0.97 -7.76 8.39
N LYS A 59 1.03 -6.63 9.10
CA LYS A 59 -0.07 -6.07 9.89
C LYS A 59 -0.55 -4.74 9.33
N GLU A 60 -1.80 -4.43 9.63
CA GLU A 60 -2.33 -3.11 9.36
C GLU A 60 -1.58 -2.05 10.18
N TRP A 61 -1.34 -0.87 9.55
CA TRP A 61 -0.56 0.19 10.17
C TRP A 61 -1.08 0.61 11.54
N GLY A 62 -2.40 0.80 11.69
CA GLY A 62 -3.05 1.20 12.93
C GLY A 62 -2.98 0.14 14.03
N ASP A 63 -2.84 -1.13 13.66
CA ASP A 63 -2.74 -2.25 14.60
C ASP A 63 -1.29 -2.47 15.10
N LEU A 64 -0.30 -1.79 14.50
CA LEU A 64 1.08 -1.84 14.96
C LEU A 64 1.28 -0.98 16.22
N PRO A 65 2.02 -1.46 17.22
CA PRO A 65 2.49 -0.63 18.32
C PRO A 65 3.29 0.59 17.82
N GLY A 66 3.17 1.75 18.46
CA GLY A 66 3.88 2.97 18.05
C GLY A 66 5.39 2.78 17.90
N ALA A 67 6.01 1.99 18.79
CA ALA A 67 7.44 1.65 18.68
C ALA A 67 7.77 0.88 17.39
N GLU A 68 6.88 0.02 16.91
CA GLU A 68 7.08 -0.72 15.65
C GLU A 68 6.91 0.17 14.44
N ARG A 69 5.90 1.07 14.46
CA ARG A 69 5.74 2.10 13.43
C ARG A 69 6.99 2.98 13.32
N LYS A 70 7.56 3.43 14.45
CA LYS A 70 8.81 4.20 14.47
C LYS A 70 9.99 3.42 13.90
N ARG A 71 10.10 2.11 14.16
CA ARG A 71 11.17 1.27 13.54
C ARG A 71 11.01 1.19 12.02
N TYR A 72 9.78 1.03 11.52
CA TYR A 72 9.53 1.04 10.08
C TYR A 72 9.91 2.39 9.45
N ILE A 73 9.44 3.50 10.04
CA ILE A 73 9.75 4.86 9.60
C ILE A 73 11.28 5.09 9.57
N ALA A 74 11.97 4.71 10.65
CA ALA A 74 13.42 4.84 10.73
C ALA A 74 14.15 4.04 9.65
N ALA A 75 13.65 2.84 9.31
CA ALA A 75 14.21 2.02 8.23
C ALA A 75 14.00 2.65 6.84
N VAL A 76 12.82 3.22 6.58
CA VAL A 76 12.55 3.96 5.32
C VAL A 76 13.45 5.19 5.21
N LEU A 77 13.59 5.98 6.26
CA LEU A 77 14.50 7.13 6.31
C LEU A 77 15.96 6.70 6.21
N CYS A 78 16.36 5.56 6.77
CA CYS A 78 17.69 5.00 6.57
C CYS A 78 17.93 4.67 5.09
N LEU A 79 16.97 4.02 4.41
CA LEU A 79 17.11 3.65 3.00
C LEU A 79 17.26 4.89 2.10
N SER A 80 16.62 6.01 2.46
CA SER A 80 16.78 7.29 1.77
C SER A 80 18.14 7.98 2.03
N GLN A 81 18.97 7.42 2.90
CA GLN A 81 20.33 7.87 3.18
C GLN A 81 21.41 6.90 2.69
N ARG A 82 21.04 5.67 2.31
CA ARG A 82 21.98 4.70 1.73
C ARG A 82 22.36 5.13 0.31
N PRO A 83 23.62 4.95 -0.12
CA PRO A 83 24.03 5.29 -1.47
C PRO A 83 23.21 4.55 -2.54
N SER A 84 22.89 5.26 -3.61
CA SER A 84 22.27 4.66 -4.80
C SER A 84 23.21 3.63 -5.45
N HIS A 85 22.63 2.61 -6.05
CA HIS A 85 23.33 1.65 -6.90
C HIS A 85 23.41 2.12 -8.36
N TYR A 86 22.67 3.17 -8.76
CA TYR A 86 22.85 3.79 -10.07
C TYR A 86 24.09 4.66 -10.13
N SER A 87 24.80 4.59 -11.26
CA SER A 87 25.82 5.59 -11.56
C SER A 87 25.18 6.96 -11.72
N PRO A 88 25.79 8.05 -11.18
CA PRO A 88 25.30 9.42 -11.38
C PRO A 88 25.25 9.84 -12.86
N SER A 89 26.01 9.18 -13.75
CA SER A 89 25.94 9.43 -15.20
C SER A 89 24.66 8.83 -15.83
N VAL A 90 24.10 7.79 -15.25
CA VAL A 90 22.86 7.11 -15.71
C VAL A 90 21.65 7.78 -15.08
N CYS A 91 21.67 7.98 -13.77
CA CYS A 91 20.58 8.55 -13.02
C CYS A 91 21.08 9.64 -12.07
N PRO A 92 21.26 10.90 -12.55
CA PRO A 92 21.72 12.02 -11.72
C PRO A 92 20.80 12.33 -10.54
N GLY A 93 19.51 11.99 -10.63
CA GLY A 93 18.50 12.15 -9.58
C GLY A 93 18.46 11.01 -8.56
N CYS A 94 19.08 9.84 -8.84
CA CYS A 94 19.17 8.75 -7.90
C CYS A 94 20.23 9.06 -6.83
N LYS A 95 19.84 9.75 -5.75
CA LYS A 95 20.72 10.16 -4.65
C LYS A 95 20.86 9.10 -3.58
N SER A 96 19.91 8.21 -3.48
CA SER A 96 19.81 7.21 -2.44
C SER A 96 19.32 5.86 -2.97
N ARG A 97 19.46 4.85 -2.13
CA ARG A 97 18.90 3.52 -2.38
C ARG A 97 17.37 3.56 -2.53
N TYR A 98 16.71 4.48 -1.83
CA TYR A 98 15.26 4.71 -1.99
C TYR A 98 14.92 5.19 -3.41
N ASP A 99 15.73 6.10 -3.98
CA ASP A 99 15.52 6.59 -5.35
C ASP A 99 15.72 5.49 -6.40
N ASP A 100 16.53 4.47 -6.12
CA ASP A 100 16.69 3.32 -7.03
C ASP A 100 15.37 2.58 -7.22
N PHE A 101 14.59 2.41 -6.14
CA PHE A 101 13.26 1.81 -6.24
C PHE A 101 12.33 2.68 -7.09
N VAL A 102 12.36 4.00 -6.89
CA VAL A 102 11.56 4.93 -7.71
C VAL A 102 11.96 4.81 -9.19
N ALA A 103 13.27 4.83 -9.50
CA ALA A 103 13.77 4.74 -10.87
C ALA A 103 13.34 3.44 -11.56
N VAL A 104 13.39 2.31 -10.85
CA VAL A 104 12.92 1.02 -11.35
C VAL A 104 11.42 1.03 -11.67
N HIS A 105 10.59 1.61 -10.80
CA HIS A 105 9.17 1.76 -11.08
C HIS A 105 8.92 2.64 -12.31
N MET A 106 9.66 3.75 -12.44
CA MET A 106 9.59 4.64 -13.61
C MET A 106 9.90 3.90 -14.91
N GLU A 107 10.95 3.09 -14.91
CA GLU A 107 11.41 2.33 -16.06
C GLU A 107 10.36 1.31 -16.51
N PHE A 108 9.80 0.56 -15.57
CA PHE A 108 8.88 -0.53 -15.88
C PHE A 108 7.41 -0.09 -15.96
N THR A 109 7.04 1.13 -15.56
CA THR A 109 5.65 1.63 -15.54
C THR A 109 4.81 1.24 -16.76
N PRO A 110 5.29 1.35 -18.03
CA PRO A 110 4.49 0.98 -19.20
C PRO A 110 4.21 -0.52 -19.34
N THR A 111 4.95 -1.37 -18.64
CA THR A 111 4.89 -2.84 -18.76
C THR A 111 4.40 -3.56 -17.51
N ILE A 112 4.02 -2.78 -16.48
CA ILE A 112 3.58 -3.32 -15.17
C ILE A 112 2.21 -2.80 -14.73
N HIS A 113 1.56 -1.94 -15.51
CA HIS A 113 0.21 -1.43 -15.25
C HIS A 113 -0.72 -1.80 -16.40
N ASN A 114 -1.97 -2.15 -16.08
CA ASN A 114 -2.94 -2.68 -17.06
C ASN A 114 -2.41 -3.88 -17.86
N THR A 115 -1.53 -4.67 -17.25
CA THR A 115 -0.82 -5.81 -17.85
C THR A 115 -1.07 -7.08 -17.04
N GLY A 116 -0.72 -8.23 -17.61
CA GLY A 116 -0.92 -9.51 -16.92
C GLY A 116 -0.08 -9.68 -15.66
N ASN A 117 1.10 -9.06 -15.60
CA ASN A 117 2.03 -9.13 -14.46
C ASN A 117 1.81 -8.06 -13.39
N PHE A 118 0.81 -7.17 -13.54
CA PHE A 118 0.58 -6.07 -12.60
C PHE A 118 0.67 -6.51 -11.12
N LEU A 119 -0.08 -7.54 -10.73
CA LEU A 119 -0.14 -7.99 -9.34
C LEU A 119 1.15 -8.70 -8.90
N SER A 120 1.69 -9.58 -9.72
CA SER A 120 2.89 -10.35 -9.38
C SER A 120 4.15 -9.49 -9.34
N TRP A 121 4.24 -8.48 -10.23
CA TRP A 121 5.35 -7.54 -10.22
C TRP A 121 5.34 -6.67 -8.97
N HIS A 122 4.20 -6.05 -8.62
CA HIS A 122 4.10 -5.19 -7.43
C HIS A 122 4.23 -5.99 -6.11
N ARG A 123 3.76 -7.26 -6.07
CA ARG A 123 4.02 -8.18 -4.96
C ARG A 123 5.52 -8.38 -4.74
N HIS A 124 6.25 -8.69 -5.81
CA HIS A 124 7.69 -8.92 -5.73
C HIS A 124 8.46 -7.62 -5.45
N TYR A 125 8.04 -6.52 -6.03
CA TYR A 125 8.62 -5.20 -5.81
C TYR A 125 8.46 -4.74 -4.34
N THR A 126 7.29 -4.92 -3.75
CA THR A 126 7.05 -4.66 -2.33
C THR A 126 7.89 -5.59 -1.43
N TYR A 127 8.05 -6.86 -1.82
CA TYR A 127 8.96 -7.79 -1.13
C TYR A 127 10.42 -7.38 -1.24
N ALA A 128 10.85 -6.89 -2.40
CA ALA A 128 12.20 -6.37 -2.60
C ALA A 128 12.48 -5.16 -1.69
N PHE A 129 11.51 -4.24 -1.60
CA PHE A 129 11.60 -3.09 -0.69
C PHE A 129 11.69 -3.53 0.78
N GLU A 130 10.80 -4.41 1.24
CA GLU A 130 10.85 -5.01 2.58
C GLU A 130 12.22 -5.66 2.85
N SER A 131 12.75 -6.37 1.85
CA SER A 131 14.05 -7.03 1.96
C SER A 131 15.21 -6.04 2.08
N ALA A 132 15.15 -4.90 1.37
CA ALA A 132 16.13 -3.82 1.49
C ALA A 132 16.06 -3.15 2.87
N LEU A 133 14.87 -2.86 3.40
CA LEU A 133 14.72 -2.34 4.76
C LEU A 133 15.35 -3.26 5.80
N ILE A 134 15.20 -4.57 5.65
CA ILE A 134 15.76 -5.57 6.56
C ILE A 134 17.28 -5.68 6.41
N LYS A 135 17.76 -5.88 5.18
CA LYS A 135 19.17 -6.19 4.91
C LYS A 135 20.07 -4.96 5.01
N GLU A 136 19.60 -3.82 4.54
CA GLU A 136 20.42 -2.61 4.41
C GLU A 136 20.21 -1.63 5.57
N CYS A 137 19.05 -1.70 6.27
CA CYS A 137 18.70 -0.79 7.37
C CYS A 137 18.38 -1.49 8.70
N GLY A 138 18.52 -2.82 8.78
CA GLY A 138 18.36 -3.57 10.02
C GLY A 138 16.91 -3.59 10.56
N TYR A 139 15.92 -3.41 9.69
CA TYR A 139 14.51 -3.52 10.09
C TYR A 139 14.18 -4.93 10.53
N THR A 140 13.56 -5.09 11.70
CA THR A 140 13.25 -6.40 12.29
C THR A 140 11.79 -6.79 12.20
N GLY A 141 10.93 -5.92 11.64
CA GLY A 141 9.51 -6.16 11.43
C GLY A 141 9.20 -6.71 10.04
N ALA A 142 7.92 -6.68 9.67
CA ALA A 142 7.42 -6.99 8.34
C ALA A 142 6.82 -5.74 7.68
N GLN A 143 6.67 -5.77 6.35
CA GLN A 143 6.04 -4.69 5.58
C GLN A 143 4.60 -4.46 6.08
N PRO A 144 4.25 -3.29 6.60
CA PRO A 144 2.88 -3.00 6.99
C PRO A 144 1.99 -2.73 5.77
N TYR A 145 0.68 -2.78 5.97
CA TYR A 145 -0.29 -2.36 4.96
C TYR A 145 -1.24 -1.28 5.49
N TRP A 146 -1.89 -0.58 4.59
CA TRP A 146 -2.88 0.46 4.88
C TRP A 146 -4.26 -0.03 4.45
N ASP A 147 -5.12 -0.39 5.42
CA ASP A 147 -6.52 -0.69 5.17
C ASP A 147 -7.33 0.60 5.09
N TYR A 148 -7.34 1.20 3.91
CA TYR A 148 -8.07 2.44 3.66
C TYR A 148 -9.59 2.30 3.82
N GLY A 149 -10.13 1.09 3.78
CA GLY A 149 -11.54 0.84 4.05
C GLY A 149 -11.97 1.18 5.47
N ARG A 150 -11.08 0.98 6.45
CA ARG A 150 -11.32 1.30 7.86
C ARG A 150 -11.53 2.81 8.08
N TRP A 151 -10.87 3.65 7.29
CA TRP A 151 -10.82 5.09 7.45
C TRP A 151 -11.41 5.84 6.24
N ALA A 152 -12.24 5.17 5.45
CA ALA A 152 -12.76 5.71 4.20
C ALA A 152 -13.55 7.02 4.37
N GLN A 153 -14.18 7.24 5.53
CA GLN A 153 -14.94 8.45 5.84
C GLN A 153 -14.07 9.58 6.38
N ASP A 154 -12.94 9.26 6.98
CA ASP A 154 -12.05 10.23 7.61
C ASP A 154 -10.57 9.77 7.50
N PRO A 155 -9.98 9.79 6.30
CA PRO A 155 -8.61 9.36 6.10
C PRO A 155 -7.59 10.25 6.83
N LEU A 156 -7.87 11.54 6.99
CA LEU A 156 -6.96 12.50 7.60
C LEU A 156 -6.70 12.22 9.08
N ASN A 157 -7.71 11.74 9.82
CA ASN A 157 -7.58 11.36 11.21
C ASN A 157 -7.18 9.89 11.41
N SER A 158 -6.84 9.17 10.31
CA SER A 158 -6.33 7.81 10.42
C SER A 158 -4.91 7.79 11.02
N PRO A 159 -4.53 6.72 11.71
CA PRO A 159 -3.17 6.58 12.25
C PRO A 159 -2.04 6.69 11.22
N ILE A 160 -2.38 6.58 9.92
CA ILE A 160 -1.40 6.70 8.84
C ILE A 160 -1.16 8.16 8.45
N PHE A 161 -2.15 9.07 8.64
CA PHE A 161 -2.07 10.46 8.20
C PHE A 161 -2.28 11.49 9.31
N ASP A 162 -2.37 11.10 10.57
CA ASP A 162 -2.63 12.01 11.71
C ASP A 162 -1.51 13.02 11.98
N GLY A 163 -0.41 12.97 11.24
CA GLY A 163 0.72 13.89 11.37
C GLY A 163 1.60 13.69 12.61
N SER A 164 1.33 12.65 13.39
CA SER A 164 2.16 12.28 14.55
C SER A 164 3.51 11.72 14.15
N ASP A 165 4.39 11.52 15.14
CA ASP A 165 5.71 10.88 14.93
C ASP A 165 5.64 9.37 14.66
N THR A 166 4.43 8.80 14.73
CA THR A 166 4.14 7.39 14.39
C THR A 166 3.25 7.25 13.16
N SER A 167 3.04 8.33 12.39
CA SER A 167 2.29 8.33 11.14
C SER A 167 3.22 8.29 9.91
N MET A 168 2.63 8.11 8.74
CA MET A 168 3.33 8.30 7.45
C MET A 168 3.33 9.77 7.02
N SER A 169 3.32 10.69 7.97
CA SER A 169 3.12 12.14 7.86
C SER A 169 1.69 12.54 7.53
N GLY A 170 1.37 13.79 7.85
CA GLY A 170 0.03 14.35 7.69
C GLY A 170 -0.24 14.93 6.31
N ASN A 171 -1.14 15.91 6.27
CA ASN A 171 -1.51 16.65 5.07
C ASN A 171 -0.41 17.62 4.64
N GLY A 172 -0.51 18.09 3.40
CA GLY A 172 0.27 19.19 2.87
C GLY A 172 -0.17 20.54 3.40
N GLU A 173 0.67 21.57 3.15
CA GLU A 173 0.33 22.97 3.38
C GLU A 173 -0.93 23.33 2.60
N ASN A 174 -1.82 24.11 3.22
CA ASN A 174 -3.02 24.61 2.55
C ASN A 174 -2.62 25.70 1.53
N ILE A 175 -2.63 25.33 0.28
CA ILE A 175 -2.40 26.24 -0.84
C ILE A 175 -3.55 26.20 -1.84
N THR A 176 -3.71 27.27 -2.62
CA THR A 176 -4.63 27.26 -3.77
C THR A 176 -4.12 26.25 -4.81
N HIS A 177 -4.90 25.23 -5.09
CA HIS A 177 -4.56 24.18 -6.04
C HIS A 177 -5.81 23.63 -6.72
N LYS A 178 -5.59 22.77 -7.73
CA LYS A 178 -6.66 22.00 -8.38
C LYS A 178 -6.30 20.51 -8.34
N SER A 179 -7.33 19.68 -8.38
CA SER A 179 -7.20 18.25 -8.57
C SER A 179 -8.05 17.81 -9.77
N THR A 180 -7.56 16.83 -10.51
CA THR A 180 -8.26 16.27 -11.68
C THR A 180 -9.24 15.16 -11.31
N VAL A 181 -9.13 14.62 -10.09
CA VAL A 181 -9.88 13.41 -9.66
C VAL A 181 -10.85 13.67 -8.51
N SER A 182 -10.70 14.78 -7.79
CA SER A 182 -11.54 15.17 -6.65
C SER A 182 -11.63 16.69 -6.54
N PRO A 183 -12.65 17.26 -5.86
CA PRO A 183 -12.55 18.63 -5.40
C PRO A 183 -11.29 18.81 -4.52
N PRO A 184 -10.62 19.97 -4.59
CA PRO A 184 -9.48 20.26 -3.73
C PRO A 184 -9.90 20.27 -2.26
N GLY A 185 -9.03 19.79 -1.38
CA GLY A 185 -9.14 19.84 0.07
C GLY A 185 -8.35 20.99 0.67
N ASP A 186 -7.96 20.80 1.94
CA ASP A 186 -7.20 21.78 2.74
C ASP A 186 -5.69 21.53 2.72
N GLY A 187 -5.17 20.93 1.67
CA GLY A 187 -3.76 20.62 1.48
C GLY A 187 -3.19 21.22 0.20
N GLY A 188 -2.50 20.40 -0.59
CA GLY A 188 -1.95 20.73 -1.92
C GLY A 188 -0.48 21.10 -1.92
N GLY A 189 0.06 21.61 -0.81
CA GLY A 189 1.46 21.98 -0.65
C GLY A 189 2.35 20.90 -0.03
N CYS A 190 3.55 21.30 0.39
CA CYS A 190 4.52 20.43 1.05
C CYS A 190 3.99 19.87 2.37
N LEU A 191 4.44 18.66 2.74
CA LEU A 191 4.10 18.05 4.03
C LEU A 191 4.44 18.98 5.19
N MET A 192 3.47 19.20 6.10
CA MET A 192 3.64 20.12 7.24
C MET A 192 4.01 19.40 8.54
N SER A 193 3.72 18.11 8.66
CA SER A 193 3.89 17.36 9.91
C SER A 193 4.32 15.91 9.67
N GLY A 194 4.82 15.29 10.73
CA GLY A 194 5.22 13.89 10.74
C GLY A 194 6.65 13.65 10.23
N PRO A 195 7.08 12.38 10.21
CA PRO A 195 8.47 12.01 10.02
C PRO A 195 9.06 12.35 8.64
N PHE A 196 8.23 12.35 7.60
CA PHE A 196 8.67 12.55 6.22
C PHE A 196 8.55 13.99 5.72
N LYS A 197 8.17 14.96 6.57
CA LYS A 197 7.99 16.37 6.17
C LYS A 197 9.22 17.03 5.56
N ASN A 198 10.40 16.55 5.90
CA ASN A 198 11.67 17.07 5.38
C ASN A 198 12.30 16.14 4.31
N MET A 199 11.59 15.09 3.90
CA MET A 199 12.08 14.20 2.85
C MET A 199 12.08 14.94 1.51
N THR A 200 13.23 14.91 0.84
CA THR A 200 13.38 15.48 -0.51
C THR A 200 13.26 14.35 -1.53
N VAL A 201 12.46 14.58 -2.57
CA VAL A 201 12.35 13.71 -3.74
C VAL A 201 13.08 14.35 -4.92
N TYR A 202 13.71 13.55 -5.76
CA TYR A 202 14.60 14.03 -6.83
C TYR A 202 14.14 13.63 -8.23
N LEU A 203 13.48 12.49 -8.39
CA LEU A 203 13.09 11.91 -9.67
C LEU A 203 11.74 12.46 -10.15
N GLY A 204 11.55 12.53 -11.48
CA GLY A 204 10.36 13.08 -12.11
C GLY A 204 10.23 14.62 -11.94
N PRO A 205 9.04 15.17 -12.20
CA PRO A 205 7.80 14.53 -12.65
C PRO A 205 7.87 14.04 -14.10
N LEU A 206 7.01 13.10 -14.45
CA LEU A 206 6.81 12.60 -15.83
C LEU A 206 5.37 12.79 -16.32
N ALA A 207 4.40 12.39 -15.50
CA ALA A 207 2.98 12.43 -15.82
C ALA A 207 2.17 13.12 -14.71
N SER A 208 2.74 14.16 -14.09
CA SER A 208 2.09 14.88 -13.00
C SER A 208 0.76 15.49 -13.43
N THR A 209 -0.26 15.26 -12.63
CA THR A 209 -1.60 15.88 -12.73
C THR A 209 -1.79 17.02 -11.72
N ALA A 210 -0.76 17.35 -10.94
CA ALA A 210 -0.79 18.43 -9.96
C ALA A 210 -0.99 19.81 -10.63
N ASP A 211 -1.73 20.69 -9.96
CA ASP A 211 -1.89 22.09 -10.34
C ASP A 211 -1.85 22.95 -9.06
N PRO A 212 -0.81 23.77 -8.81
CA PRO A 212 0.26 24.11 -9.75
C PRO A 212 1.18 22.94 -10.11
N ARG A 213 1.60 22.90 -11.37
CA ARG A 213 2.52 21.87 -11.84
C ARG A 213 3.90 22.02 -11.17
N PRO A 214 4.49 20.92 -10.70
CA PRO A 214 5.86 20.95 -10.21
C PRO A 214 6.83 21.30 -11.34
N LYS A 215 8.02 21.80 -10.97
CA LYS A 215 9.08 22.10 -11.93
C LYS A 215 9.39 20.87 -12.77
N ALA A 216 9.48 21.05 -14.09
CA ALA A 216 9.84 19.98 -15.01
C ALA A 216 11.23 19.41 -14.70
N ASN A 217 11.38 18.09 -14.88
CA ASN A 217 12.68 17.44 -14.73
C ASN A 217 13.65 17.93 -15.82
N PRO A 218 14.95 18.14 -15.51
CA PRO A 218 15.94 18.53 -16.50
C PRO A 218 16.23 17.46 -17.55
N GLN A 219 15.81 16.21 -17.34
CA GLN A 219 15.91 15.10 -18.29
C GLN A 219 14.52 14.59 -18.67
N VAL A 220 14.30 14.34 -19.96
CA VAL A 220 13.01 13.86 -20.51
C VAL A 220 12.55 12.53 -19.88
N ASN A 221 13.48 11.65 -19.55
CA ASN A 221 13.20 10.39 -18.88
C ASN A 221 12.92 10.52 -17.37
N GLY A 222 12.98 11.74 -16.83
CA GLY A 222 12.73 11.99 -15.40
C GLY A 222 13.87 11.63 -14.45
N TYR A 223 15.02 11.17 -14.95
CA TYR A 223 16.17 10.73 -14.13
C TYR A 223 17.09 11.90 -13.71
N GLY A 224 16.86 13.10 -14.21
CA GLY A 224 17.60 14.30 -13.80
C GLY A 224 17.32 14.64 -12.34
N SER A 225 18.30 15.30 -11.69
CA SER A 225 18.13 15.78 -10.31
C SER A 225 17.17 16.97 -10.27
N ASN A 226 16.02 16.80 -9.66
CA ASN A 226 14.95 17.79 -9.51
C ASN A 226 14.42 17.82 -8.08
N PRO A 227 15.20 18.37 -7.11
CA PRO A 227 14.86 18.32 -5.69
C PRO A 227 13.60 19.12 -5.38
N ARG A 228 12.65 18.49 -4.64
CA ARG A 228 11.40 19.08 -4.18
C ARG A 228 10.82 18.31 -3.00
N CYS A 229 9.83 18.88 -2.32
CA CYS A 229 9.13 18.24 -1.23
C CYS A 229 8.06 17.25 -1.71
N ILE A 230 7.60 16.41 -0.82
CA ILE A 230 6.38 15.62 -1.01
C ILE A 230 5.18 16.53 -0.76
N GLN A 231 4.21 16.54 -1.67
CA GLN A 231 2.96 17.28 -1.56
C GLN A 231 1.78 16.32 -1.37
N ARG A 232 0.80 16.70 -0.57
CA ARG A 232 -0.44 15.93 -0.36
C ARG A 232 -1.64 16.84 -0.21
N ASP A 233 -2.78 16.32 -0.66
CA ASP A 233 -4.12 16.89 -0.42
C ASP A 233 -5.07 15.76 -0.02
N ILE A 234 -5.05 15.40 1.27
CA ILE A 234 -5.81 14.28 1.79
C ILE A 234 -7.27 14.68 1.97
N THR A 235 -8.16 14.00 1.23
CA THR A 235 -9.60 14.19 1.34
C THR A 235 -10.34 12.84 1.41
N ASN A 236 -11.57 12.87 1.93
CA ASN A 236 -12.42 11.67 1.95
C ASN A 236 -13.26 11.51 0.66
N TYR A 237 -13.10 12.39 -0.32
CA TYR A 237 -13.98 12.40 -1.51
C TYR A 237 -13.93 11.06 -2.26
N LEU A 238 -12.75 10.51 -2.50
CA LEU A 238 -12.59 9.25 -3.21
C LEU A 238 -12.78 8.04 -2.29
N SER A 239 -12.19 8.06 -1.10
CA SER A 239 -12.25 6.94 -0.18
C SER A 239 -13.67 6.62 0.28
N SER A 240 -14.47 7.65 0.57
CA SER A 240 -15.88 7.48 0.98
C SER A 240 -16.80 6.97 -0.13
N ARG A 241 -16.39 7.05 -1.39
CA ARG A 241 -17.18 6.63 -2.57
C ARG A 241 -16.73 5.31 -3.16
N TYR A 242 -15.42 5.05 -3.20
CA TYR A 242 -14.84 3.95 -3.97
C TYR A 242 -13.81 3.12 -3.17
N GLY A 243 -13.45 3.52 -1.94
CA GLY A 243 -12.42 2.88 -1.12
C GLY A 243 -12.94 2.27 0.17
N ARG A 244 -14.26 2.07 0.32
CA ARG A 244 -14.87 1.49 1.52
C ARG A 244 -14.58 -0.01 1.60
N THR A 245 -14.59 -0.57 2.80
CA THR A 245 -14.52 -2.04 3.01
C THR A 245 -15.48 -2.80 2.10
N GLN A 246 -16.72 -2.29 1.91
CA GLN A 246 -17.71 -2.93 1.03
C GLN A 246 -17.30 -2.92 -0.44
N ASP A 247 -16.57 -1.91 -0.91
CA ASP A 247 -16.08 -1.84 -2.29
C ASP A 247 -15.01 -2.92 -2.52
N ILE A 248 -14.13 -3.15 -1.53
CA ILE A 248 -13.12 -4.22 -1.55
C ILE A 248 -13.81 -5.61 -1.52
N VAL A 249 -14.79 -5.79 -0.65
CA VAL A 249 -15.59 -7.02 -0.57
C VAL A 249 -16.29 -7.30 -1.90
N ASN A 250 -16.89 -6.29 -2.51
CA ASN A 250 -17.54 -6.42 -3.82
C ASN A 250 -16.53 -6.80 -4.92
N LEU A 251 -15.34 -6.21 -4.91
CA LEU A 251 -14.28 -6.57 -5.86
C LEU A 251 -13.93 -8.06 -5.76
N ILE A 252 -13.75 -8.58 -4.53
CA ILE A 252 -13.37 -9.97 -4.28
C ILE A 252 -14.50 -10.94 -4.65
N THR A 253 -15.74 -10.61 -4.30
CA THR A 253 -16.88 -11.55 -4.39
C THR A 253 -17.59 -11.54 -5.74
N LYS A 254 -17.52 -10.42 -6.49
CA LYS A 254 -18.20 -10.29 -7.79
C LYS A 254 -17.33 -10.66 -8.99
N ASN A 255 -16.02 -10.88 -8.78
CA ASN A 255 -15.08 -11.20 -9.86
C ASN A 255 -14.44 -12.58 -9.62
N ASN A 256 -14.89 -13.57 -10.36
CA ASN A 256 -14.42 -14.96 -10.20
C ASN A 256 -13.18 -15.29 -11.06
N ALA A 257 -12.85 -14.46 -12.04
CA ALA A 257 -11.68 -14.64 -12.91
C ALA A 257 -10.69 -13.48 -12.74
N ILE A 258 -9.39 -13.76 -12.97
CA ILE A 258 -8.30 -12.80 -12.76
C ILE A 258 -8.41 -11.55 -13.64
N GLY A 259 -8.83 -11.67 -14.88
CA GLY A 259 -8.96 -10.55 -15.82
C GLY A 259 -9.97 -9.50 -15.32
N PRO A 260 -11.26 -9.86 -15.12
CA PRO A 260 -12.23 -8.96 -14.50
C PRO A 260 -11.81 -8.42 -13.13
N PHE A 261 -11.19 -9.25 -12.28
CA PHE A 261 -10.68 -8.82 -10.97
C PHE A 261 -9.62 -7.72 -11.09
N GLN A 262 -8.60 -7.91 -11.92
CA GLN A 262 -7.55 -6.92 -12.15
C GLN A 262 -8.10 -5.62 -12.77
N THR A 263 -8.99 -5.75 -13.75
CA THR A 263 -9.60 -4.59 -14.40
C THR A 263 -10.40 -3.76 -13.41
N ALA A 264 -11.26 -4.39 -12.60
CA ALA A 264 -12.05 -3.72 -11.60
C ALA A 264 -11.20 -3.12 -10.46
N MET A 265 -10.06 -3.75 -10.13
CA MET A 265 -9.12 -3.25 -9.12
C MET A 265 -8.42 -1.97 -9.58
N GLN A 266 -8.02 -1.87 -10.83
CA GLN A 266 -7.32 -0.71 -11.37
C GLN A 266 -8.29 0.44 -11.69
N SER A 267 -9.22 0.23 -12.59
CA SER A 267 -10.33 1.14 -12.88
C SER A 267 -11.31 0.51 -13.86
N THR A 268 -12.57 0.89 -13.80
CA THR A 268 -13.61 0.59 -14.79
C THR A 268 -14.12 1.86 -15.42
N SER A 269 -14.79 1.75 -16.57
CA SER A 269 -15.45 2.90 -17.21
C SER A 269 -16.38 3.60 -16.21
N GLY A 270 -16.04 4.82 -15.81
CA GLY A 270 -16.85 5.67 -14.92
C GLY A 270 -16.64 5.46 -13.41
N ALA A 271 -15.75 4.55 -12.98
CA ALA A 271 -15.44 4.37 -11.56
C ALA A 271 -13.96 4.06 -11.34
N LEU A 272 -13.38 4.67 -10.30
CA LEU A 272 -12.01 4.32 -9.87
C LEU A 272 -12.02 2.98 -9.15
N GLY A 273 -11.10 2.09 -9.52
CA GLY A 273 -10.82 0.89 -8.75
C GLY A 273 -10.04 1.22 -7.47
N ILE A 274 -10.02 0.29 -6.54
CA ILE A 274 -9.36 0.48 -5.24
C ILE A 274 -7.88 0.81 -5.35
N HIS A 275 -7.18 0.36 -6.39
CA HIS A 275 -5.78 0.71 -6.67
C HIS A 275 -5.65 2.21 -6.97
N ALA A 276 -6.45 2.74 -7.88
CA ALA A 276 -6.45 4.17 -8.18
C ALA A 276 -6.89 5.03 -6.96
N VAL A 277 -7.89 4.55 -6.20
CA VAL A 277 -8.33 5.24 -4.98
C VAL A 277 -7.20 5.36 -3.97
N GLY A 278 -6.45 4.30 -3.72
CA GLY A 278 -5.31 4.32 -2.80
C GLY A 278 -4.24 5.34 -3.21
N HIS A 279 -3.96 5.46 -4.52
CA HIS A 279 -3.04 6.49 -5.02
C HIS A 279 -3.58 7.91 -4.91
N PHE A 280 -4.89 8.11 -5.05
CA PHE A 280 -5.47 9.45 -5.11
C PHE A 280 -6.07 9.95 -3.79
N VAL A 281 -6.26 9.10 -2.78
CA VAL A 281 -6.74 9.55 -1.45
C VAL A 281 -5.73 10.46 -0.75
N HIS A 282 -4.43 10.19 -0.89
CA HIS A 282 -3.38 11.05 -0.35
C HIS A 282 -2.98 12.19 -1.31
N GLY A 283 -3.74 12.38 -2.35
CA GLY A 283 -3.69 13.51 -3.27
C GLY A 283 -3.26 13.12 -4.67
N SER A 284 -3.84 13.82 -5.63
CA SER A 284 -3.32 13.87 -7.01
C SER A 284 -2.12 14.80 -7.14
N GLN A 285 -1.51 15.20 -6.01
CA GLN A 285 -0.36 16.08 -5.94
C GLN A 285 0.95 15.33 -6.18
N ASP A 286 2.03 16.07 -6.31
CA ASP A 286 3.36 15.50 -6.56
C ASP A 286 4.00 14.97 -5.26
N PRO A 287 4.54 13.77 -5.24
CA PRO A 287 4.73 12.80 -6.32
C PRO A 287 3.61 11.75 -6.44
N GLY A 288 2.74 11.61 -5.45
CA GLY A 288 1.77 10.51 -5.34
C GLY A 288 0.79 10.42 -6.51
N GLY A 289 0.42 11.57 -7.10
CA GLY A 289 -0.46 11.65 -8.27
C GLY A 289 0.22 11.43 -9.61
N ASP A 290 1.52 11.33 -9.67
CA ASP A 290 2.26 11.00 -10.90
C ASP A 290 2.45 9.49 -11.01
N PHE A 291 1.86 8.92 -12.02
CA PHE A 291 1.79 7.49 -12.27
C PHE A 291 3.16 6.79 -12.32
N TYR A 292 4.22 7.50 -12.74
CA TYR A 292 5.57 6.95 -12.85
C TYR A 292 6.34 7.00 -11.54
N ILE A 293 6.15 8.06 -10.76
CA ILE A 293 7.00 8.38 -9.61
C ILE A 293 6.27 8.29 -8.27
N SER A 294 5.07 7.73 -8.24
CA SER A 294 4.28 7.54 -7.01
C SER A 294 5.04 6.86 -5.86
N PRO A 295 6.03 5.95 -6.09
CA PRO A 295 6.85 5.41 -5.00
C PRO A 295 7.71 6.43 -4.25
N ASN A 296 7.87 7.65 -4.76
CA ASN A 296 8.52 8.74 -4.01
C ASN A 296 7.76 9.11 -2.72
N ASP A 297 6.42 8.90 -2.67
CA ASP A 297 5.67 9.00 -1.43
C ASP A 297 5.72 7.66 -0.67
N PRO A 298 6.27 7.62 0.56
CA PRO A 298 6.42 6.37 1.32
C PRO A 298 5.12 5.60 1.58
N VAL A 299 3.96 6.24 1.48
CA VAL A 299 2.64 5.58 1.60
C VAL A 299 2.41 4.57 0.47
N PHE A 300 3.05 4.74 -0.68
CA PHE A 300 3.01 3.78 -1.79
C PHE A 300 3.21 2.34 -1.35
N TRP A 301 4.18 2.09 -0.49
CA TRP A 301 4.53 0.74 -0.03
C TRP A 301 3.43 0.10 0.82
N LEU A 302 2.75 0.89 1.65
CA LEU A 302 1.64 0.42 2.47
C LEU A 302 0.39 0.20 1.60
N HIS A 303 0.18 1.05 0.60
CA HIS A 303 -0.90 0.91 -0.38
C HIS A 303 -0.74 -0.38 -1.20
N HIS A 304 0.44 -0.61 -1.81
CA HIS A 304 0.67 -1.82 -2.60
C HIS A 304 0.69 -3.09 -1.76
N SER A 305 1.08 -3.01 -0.49
CA SER A 305 0.90 -4.12 0.46
C SER A 305 -0.59 -4.43 0.69
N MET A 306 -1.47 -3.42 0.73
CA MET A 306 -2.93 -3.63 0.80
C MET A 306 -3.48 -4.24 -0.51
N ILE A 307 -3.02 -3.78 -1.67
CA ILE A 307 -3.39 -4.37 -2.98
C ILE A 307 -3.01 -5.85 -3.02
N ASP A 308 -1.83 -6.19 -2.56
CA ASP A 308 -1.36 -7.58 -2.45
C ASP A 308 -2.20 -8.41 -1.46
N ARG A 309 -2.59 -7.83 -0.30
CA ARG A 309 -3.51 -8.46 0.64
C ARG A 309 -4.87 -8.77 0.00
N VAL A 310 -5.44 -7.81 -0.72
CA VAL A 310 -6.73 -7.99 -1.41
C VAL A 310 -6.63 -9.10 -2.47
N TRP A 311 -5.55 -9.15 -3.24
CA TRP A 311 -5.30 -10.25 -4.17
C TRP A 311 -5.17 -11.59 -3.46
N THR A 312 -4.43 -11.65 -2.36
CA THR A 312 -4.29 -12.87 -1.54
C THR A 312 -5.63 -13.38 -1.01
N ILE A 313 -6.49 -12.47 -0.50
CA ILE A 313 -7.83 -12.83 -0.05
C ILE A 313 -8.67 -13.36 -1.22
N TRP A 314 -8.60 -12.71 -2.39
CA TRP A 314 -9.29 -13.19 -3.60
C TRP A 314 -8.81 -14.58 -4.03
N GLN A 315 -7.49 -14.82 -4.06
CA GLN A 315 -6.93 -16.12 -4.39
C GLN A 315 -7.43 -17.21 -3.41
N SER A 316 -7.43 -16.89 -2.12
CA SER A 316 -7.77 -17.84 -1.06
C SER A 316 -9.26 -18.21 -0.99
N GLN A 317 -10.16 -17.50 -1.71
CA GLN A 317 -11.55 -17.94 -1.81
C GLN A 317 -11.72 -19.21 -2.66
N ASP A 318 -10.78 -19.48 -3.57
CA ASP A 318 -10.76 -20.68 -4.43
C ASP A 318 -9.32 -20.89 -4.93
N LEU A 319 -8.42 -21.25 -4.02
CA LEU A 319 -6.99 -21.28 -4.28
C LEU A 319 -6.60 -22.23 -5.41
N SER A 320 -7.28 -23.36 -5.53
CA SER A 320 -7.03 -24.36 -6.57
C SER A 320 -7.24 -23.82 -7.98
N ASN A 321 -8.23 -22.96 -8.18
CA ASN A 321 -8.58 -22.39 -9.48
C ASN A 321 -8.01 -20.98 -9.71
N ARG A 322 -7.64 -20.25 -8.65
CA ARG A 322 -7.24 -18.84 -8.74
C ARG A 322 -5.74 -18.60 -8.61
N LEU A 323 -4.98 -19.55 -8.05
CA LEU A 323 -3.56 -19.34 -7.77
C LEU A 323 -2.76 -19.17 -9.06
N MET A 324 -2.87 -20.14 -9.98
CA MET A 324 -2.09 -20.20 -11.22
C MET A 324 -2.85 -19.59 -12.40
N THR A 325 -3.37 -18.36 -12.21
CA THR A 325 -4.11 -17.65 -13.24
C THR A 325 -3.43 -16.34 -13.62
N ILE A 326 -3.50 -15.97 -14.89
CA ILE A 326 -2.99 -14.73 -15.44
C ILE A 326 -3.88 -14.25 -16.58
N ALA A 327 -4.05 -12.94 -16.72
CA ALA A 327 -4.75 -12.34 -17.85
C ALA A 327 -4.23 -10.92 -18.10
N GLY A 328 -4.07 -10.56 -19.35
CA GLY A 328 -3.60 -9.24 -19.79
C GLY A 328 -2.42 -9.34 -20.76
N GLY A 329 -2.12 -8.22 -21.41
CA GLY A 329 -0.98 -8.06 -22.30
C GLY A 329 0.32 -7.77 -21.56
N THR A 330 1.38 -7.57 -22.32
CA THR A 330 2.72 -7.23 -21.83
C THR A 330 3.00 -5.73 -21.80
N SER A 331 2.05 -4.88 -22.22
CA SER A 331 2.17 -3.42 -22.21
C SER A 331 0.82 -2.76 -21.99
N MET A 332 0.80 -1.66 -21.24
CA MET A 332 -0.40 -0.88 -20.99
C MET A 332 -0.95 -0.15 -22.22
N PHE A 333 -0.14 0.06 -23.24
CA PHE A 333 -0.51 0.77 -24.48
C PHE A 333 -1.09 -0.15 -25.55
N GLY A 334 -1.32 -1.41 -25.25
CA GLY A 334 -1.22 -2.41 -26.18
C GLY A 334 -2.39 -3.11 -26.79
N ALA A 335 -3.21 -2.51 -27.63
CA ALA A 335 -3.89 -3.30 -28.66
C ALA A 335 -2.81 -3.99 -29.52
N GLY A 336 -2.75 -5.34 -29.46
CA GLY A 336 -1.79 -6.15 -30.27
C GLY A 336 -0.52 -6.57 -29.56
N THR A 337 -0.34 -6.29 -28.26
CA THR A 337 0.77 -6.87 -27.52
C THR A 337 0.53 -8.35 -27.22
N ARG A 338 1.61 -9.11 -27.14
CA ARG A 338 1.57 -10.50 -26.70
C ARG A 338 0.88 -10.61 -25.33
N LEU A 339 0.10 -11.66 -25.13
CA LEU A 339 -0.44 -11.99 -23.81
C LEU A 339 0.69 -12.39 -22.86
N GLN A 340 0.56 -11.98 -21.62
CA GLN A 340 1.47 -12.36 -20.55
C GLN A 340 1.31 -13.85 -20.26
N SER A 341 2.43 -14.50 -19.94
CA SER A 341 2.50 -15.92 -19.56
C SER A 341 3.00 -16.09 -18.13
N LEU A 342 2.56 -17.14 -17.45
CA LEU A 342 3.11 -17.53 -16.14
C LEU A 342 4.61 -17.89 -16.19
N ASP A 343 5.15 -18.16 -17.37
CA ASP A 343 6.58 -18.44 -17.58
C ASP A 343 7.42 -17.19 -17.88
N ASP A 344 6.78 -16.03 -18.03
CA ASP A 344 7.51 -14.77 -18.22
C ASP A 344 8.26 -14.40 -16.95
N LEU A 345 9.43 -13.79 -17.14
CA LEU A 345 10.27 -13.34 -16.04
C LEU A 345 9.81 -11.98 -15.54
N ILE A 346 9.85 -11.81 -14.23
CA ILE A 346 9.79 -10.53 -13.56
C ILE A 346 11.19 -9.94 -13.47
N ASP A 347 11.31 -8.69 -13.84
CA ASP A 347 12.53 -7.89 -13.70
C ASP A 347 12.28 -6.73 -12.74
N LEU A 348 13.15 -6.57 -11.76
CA LEU A 348 13.18 -5.45 -10.82
C LEU A 348 14.47 -4.62 -10.95
N GLY A 349 15.19 -4.76 -12.07
CA GLY A 349 16.44 -4.02 -12.26
C GLY A 349 17.41 -4.19 -11.09
N ASN A 350 17.99 -3.09 -10.64
CA ASN A 350 18.99 -3.07 -9.57
C ASN A 350 18.42 -3.19 -8.14
N VAL A 351 17.11 -3.29 -7.99
CA VAL A 351 16.47 -3.52 -6.68
C VAL A 351 16.07 -4.97 -6.46
N GLU A 352 16.37 -5.84 -7.41
CA GLU A 352 16.17 -7.29 -7.25
C GLU A 352 16.97 -7.81 -6.03
N PRO A 353 16.32 -8.48 -5.06
CA PRO A 353 17.00 -8.93 -3.85
C PRO A 353 17.96 -10.09 -4.04
N THR A 354 17.97 -10.68 -5.24
CA THR A 354 18.85 -11.79 -5.64
C THR A 354 19.22 -11.66 -7.12
N ASP A 355 20.30 -12.31 -7.56
CA ASP A 355 20.67 -12.36 -8.97
C ASP A 355 19.72 -13.24 -9.83
N LYS A 356 18.84 -13.99 -9.18
CA LYS A 356 17.86 -14.85 -9.84
C LYS A 356 16.65 -14.03 -10.29
N LYS A 357 16.35 -14.05 -11.60
CA LYS A 357 15.06 -13.62 -12.13
C LYS A 357 14.00 -14.70 -11.87
N TRP A 358 12.82 -14.27 -11.44
CA TRP A 358 11.73 -15.16 -11.08
C TRP A 358 10.66 -15.18 -12.16
N LYS A 359 10.14 -16.37 -12.46
CA LYS A 359 8.95 -16.49 -13.29
C LYS A 359 7.72 -16.01 -12.52
N ILE A 360 6.72 -15.49 -13.22
CA ILE A 360 5.46 -15.05 -12.62
C ILE A 360 4.85 -16.16 -11.75
N ARG A 361 4.86 -17.43 -12.21
CA ARG A 361 4.34 -18.58 -11.46
C ARG A 361 5.01 -18.81 -10.10
N GLU A 362 6.25 -18.38 -9.93
CA GLU A 362 7.00 -18.50 -8.67
C GLU A 362 6.65 -17.38 -7.68
N LEU A 363 5.91 -16.35 -8.13
CA LEU A 363 5.54 -15.16 -7.35
C LEU A 363 4.03 -15.05 -7.08
N VAL A 364 3.22 -16.00 -7.57
CA VAL A 364 1.76 -15.96 -7.33
C VAL A 364 1.36 -16.42 -5.93
N SER A 365 2.22 -17.15 -5.23
CA SER A 365 2.02 -17.58 -3.84
C SER A 365 2.81 -16.72 -2.87
N ILE A 366 2.19 -16.34 -1.75
CA ILE A 366 2.89 -15.59 -0.67
C ILE A 366 3.68 -16.50 0.28
N VAL A 367 3.53 -17.82 0.16
CA VAL A 367 4.13 -18.84 1.04
C VAL A 367 4.97 -19.85 0.25
N ASP A 368 5.44 -19.47 -0.93
CA ASP A 368 6.28 -20.33 -1.78
C ASP A 368 7.24 -19.48 -2.62
N GLY A 369 8.18 -20.13 -3.35
CA GLY A 369 9.21 -19.42 -4.10
C GLY A 369 10.12 -18.58 -3.18
N PRO A 370 10.34 -17.28 -3.48
CA PRO A 370 11.12 -16.40 -2.62
C PRO A 370 10.30 -15.80 -1.46
N LEU A 371 8.97 -15.96 -1.50
CA LEU A 371 8.05 -15.26 -0.63
C LEU A 371 7.68 -16.11 0.58
N CYS A 372 7.66 -15.51 1.77
CA CYS A 372 7.29 -16.19 3.00
C CYS A 372 6.67 -15.17 3.98
N TYR A 373 5.38 -14.87 3.78
CA TYR A 373 4.64 -13.97 4.66
C TYR A 373 3.14 -14.27 4.64
N MET A 374 2.43 -13.75 5.64
CA MET A 374 0.97 -13.76 5.74
C MET A 374 0.47 -12.39 6.17
N TYR A 375 -0.78 -12.10 5.90
CA TYR A 375 -1.50 -10.92 6.41
C TYR A 375 -2.30 -11.28 7.67
N GLN A 376 -2.34 -10.31 8.61
CA GLN A 376 -3.10 -10.46 9.86
C GLN A 376 -4.12 -9.31 10.00
#